data_a9c2441064b94a2cde5e8b770a6bf452
#
_entry.id   a9c2441064b94a2cde5e8b770a6bf452
#
_cell.length_a   1.000
_cell.length_b   1.000
_cell.length_c   1.000
_cell.angle_alpha   90.00
_cell.angle_beta   90.00
_cell.angle_gamma   90.00
#
_symmetry.space_group_name_H-M   'P 1'
#
loop_
_entity.id
_entity.type
_entity.pdbx_description
1 polymer ?
#
loop_
_entity_poly.entity_id
_entity_poly.type
_entity_poly.pdbx_seq_one_letter_code
_entity_poly.pdbx_strand_id
1 'polypeptide(L)'
;MSRSTRSVRLGPRDTLVERRRDGSTFLRSPHALGPYPQKLTQRLEHWAGAAPERVLFAQRNGDAWRTVTYAQALERARSVGQYLLQKKLSAERPLVVLSGNDIEHALLHLGAMYVGIPYAPISPAYSLLSTDFGKLRAIFELLTPGLAFVSDRKVFAKALNQITCDVIDKLEEPKPTSAVDEAHARVGADTIVKFLFTSGSTGTPKAVVNTQRMWCANQEMILGMLPFFAQEPPVLVDWAPWHHTAAGNHDLGLVLYNGGSYYIDEGKPMPGMIETTVRNLREIAPTWYFNVPKGFEALLPYLRSDAALRTNFFSKLQVLWFAGAALPQHVFDEMKELAYRTCGEEIPFLTGFGATETAPATLGRVWPAQNVANMGLPPPGVELKLVPFQNVLEMRVKGPHVTPGYWRQPELTAQAFDEEGFYRLGDAFLFEEEGLLFKGRIAEDFKLSTGTWVHVGALRARFIEHFAPLVRDVVIAGEGRSEVGAMVFLSATADAVELRARLASFPSTGSSNRIARAIVLEEPPSLDAGEMTDKGSINQRAVLRRRAALVEELYSESQRVLRCQ
;
A
#
# COMPACT_ATOMS: atom_id res chain seq x y z
N MET A 1 -19.04 17.71 27.31
CA MET A 1 -19.10 18.52 26.09
C MET A 1 -18.49 17.70 24.96
N SER A 2 -19.18 17.57 23.82
CA SER A 2 -18.61 16.94 22.63
C SER A 2 -17.41 17.78 22.15
N ARG A 3 -16.31 17.12 21.82
CA ARG A 3 -15.14 17.79 21.24
C ARG A 3 -15.49 18.32 19.85
N SER A 4 -15.01 19.51 19.51
CA SER A 4 -15.16 20.01 18.15
C SER A 4 -14.22 19.23 17.22
N THR A 5 -14.68 18.93 16.02
CA THR A 5 -13.87 18.28 14.97
C THR A 5 -13.56 19.32 13.91
N ARG A 6 -12.33 19.33 13.38
CA ARG A 6 -11.93 20.20 12.28
C ARG A 6 -12.91 20.04 11.12
N SER A 7 -13.44 21.17 10.64
CA SER A 7 -14.39 21.19 9.54
C SER A 7 -13.67 20.91 8.23
N VAL A 8 -13.82 19.71 7.70
CA VAL A 8 -13.25 19.28 6.42
C VAL A 8 -14.39 18.84 5.52
N ARG A 9 -14.39 19.28 4.28
CA ARG A 9 -15.38 18.86 3.29
C ARG A 9 -15.08 17.42 2.88
N LEU A 10 -15.94 16.49 3.31
CA LEU A 10 -15.89 15.07 3.01
C LEU A 10 -17.01 14.68 2.04
N GLY A 11 -16.81 13.60 1.31
CA GLY A 11 -17.77 13.07 0.36
C GLY A 11 -18.98 12.41 1.01
N PRO A 12 -19.98 12.04 0.21
CA PRO A 12 -21.18 11.36 0.67
C PRO A 12 -20.87 9.95 1.16
N ARG A 13 -21.72 9.45 2.08
CA ARG A 13 -21.66 8.07 2.60
C ARG A 13 -22.83 7.21 2.17
N ASP A 14 -23.59 7.69 1.20
CA ASP A 14 -24.77 6.97 0.71
C ASP A 14 -24.34 5.77 -0.14
N THR A 15 -25.06 4.67 0.03
CA THR A 15 -24.83 3.44 -0.73
C THR A 15 -26.15 2.82 -1.16
N LEU A 16 -26.25 2.44 -2.43
CA LEU A 16 -27.32 1.60 -2.94
C LEU A 16 -26.97 0.13 -2.66
N VAL A 17 -27.93 -0.60 -2.13
CA VAL A 17 -27.79 -2.02 -1.79
C VAL A 17 -28.81 -2.81 -2.59
N GLU A 18 -28.33 -3.74 -3.42
CA GLU A 18 -29.15 -4.69 -4.16
C GLU A 18 -28.83 -6.11 -3.70
N ARG A 19 -29.83 -6.86 -3.23
CA ARG A 19 -29.67 -8.26 -2.82
C ARG A 19 -30.27 -9.16 -3.88
N ARG A 20 -29.49 -10.15 -4.33
CA ARG A 20 -29.93 -11.14 -5.32
C ARG A 20 -30.38 -12.44 -4.65
N ARG A 21 -31.13 -13.27 -5.42
CA ARG A 21 -31.67 -14.55 -4.95
C ARG A 21 -30.58 -15.59 -4.62
N ASP A 22 -29.40 -15.49 -5.21
CA ASP A 22 -28.24 -16.34 -4.95
C ASP A 22 -27.52 -16.00 -3.64
N GLY A 23 -28.01 -14.99 -2.89
CA GLY A 23 -27.45 -14.49 -1.65
C GLY A 23 -26.38 -13.42 -1.85
N SER A 24 -25.96 -13.12 -3.09
CA SER A 24 -25.01 -12.05 -3.36
C SER A 24 -25.64 -10.67 -3.10
N THR A 25 -24.80 -9.74 -2.63
CA THR A 25 -25.21 -8.35 -2.37
C THR A 25 -24.32 -7.42 -3.19
N PHE A 26 -24.96 -6.50 -3.92
CA PHE A 26 -24.27 -5.49 -4.71
C PHE A 26 -24.31 -4.16 -3.98
N LEU A 27 -23.18 -3.47 -3.94
CA LEU A 27 -23.03 -2.15 -3.33
C LEU A 27 -22.46 -1.18 -4.36
N ARG A 28 -23.04 -0.01 -4.46
CA ARG A 28 -22.51 1.09 -5.28
C ARG A 28 -22.94 2.44 -4.72
N SER A 29 -22.15 3.48 -4.98
CA SER A 29 -22.60 4.85 -4.70
C SER A 29 -23.79 5.23 -5.60
N PRO A 30 -24.79 5.98 -5.09
CA PRO A 30 -25.83 6.58 -5.94
C PRO A 30 -25.31 7.73 -6.80
N HIS A 31 -24.12 8.27 -6.50
CA HIS A 31 -23.51 9.38 -7.19
C HIS A 31 -22.67 8.90 -8.38
N ALA A 32 -22.74 9.61 -9.48
CA ALA A 32 -21.88 9.33 -10.64
C ALA A 32 -20.43 9.72 -10.35
N LEU A 33 -19.49 8.96 -10.91
CA LEU A 33 -18.09 9.38 -10.96
C LEU A 33 -17.97 10.65 -11.80
N GLY A 34 -17.25 11.65 -11.29
CA GLY A 34 -16.97 12.88 -12.02
C GLY A 34 -16.14 12.64 -13.29
N PRO A 35 -16.05 13.61 -14.19
CA PRO A 35 -15.21 13.52 -15.38
C PRO A 35 -13.72 13.54 -14.98
N TYR A 36 -12.92 12.68 -15.57
CA TYR A 36 -11.49 12.58 -15.33
C TYR A 36 -10.69 12.63 -16.64
N PRO A 37 -9.41 13.05 -16.62
CA PRO A 37 -8.59 13.16 -17.81
C PRO A 37 -8.30 11.79 -18.42
N GLN A 38 -8.03 11.76 -19.72
CA GLN A 38 -7.64 10.54 -20.43
C GLN A 38 -6.21 10.08 -20.06
N LYS A 39 -5.40 10.99 -19.57
CA LYS A 39 -4.03 10.75 -19.11
C LYS A 39 -3.65 11.73 -18.01
N LEU A 40 -2.90 11.26 -17.02
CA LEU A 40 -2.56 12.07 -15.84
C LEU A 40 -1.63 13.26 -16.17
N THR A 41 -0.88 13.16 -17.26
CA THR A 41 -0.02 14.26 -17.75
C THR A 41 -0.82 15.52 -18.13
N GLN A 42 -2.12 15.41 -18.44
CA GLN A 42 -3.00 16.58 -18.62
C GLN A 42 -3.12 17.42 -17.32
N ARG A 43 -3.01 16.78 -16.16
CA ARG A 43 -2.99 17.50 -14.87
C ARG A 43 -1.63 18.18 -14.64
N LEU A 44 -0.53 17.51 -15.04
CA LEU A 44 0.80 18.13 -15.01
C LEU A 44 0.85 19.40 -15.91
N GLU A 45 0.34 19.31 -17.14
CA GLU A 45 0.25 20.45 -18.07
C GLU A 45 -0.64 21.56 -17.52
N HIS A 46 -1.79 21.22 -16.95
CA HIS A 46 -2.69 22.17 -16.31
C HIS A 46 -2.00 22.95 -15.19
N TRP A 47 -1.34 22.25 -14.27
CA TRP A 47 -0.69 22.92 -13.13
C TRP A 47 0.59 23.65 -13.50
N ALA A 48 1.33 23.18 -14.50
CA ALA A 48 2.46 23.92 -15.07
C ALA A 48 2.03 25.27 -15.66
N GLY A 49 0.80 25.37 -16.17
CA GLY A 49 0.22 26.64 -16.62
C GLY A 49 -0.42 27.47 -15.50
N ALA A 50 -1.18 26.84 -14.60
CA ALA A 50 -1.96 27.52 -13.56
C ALA A 50 -1.13 27.91 -12.32
N ALA A 51 -0.09 27.15 -11.99
CA ALA A 51 0.77 27.38 -10.83
C ALA A 51 2.23 26.99 -11.14
N PRO A 52 2.90 27.64 -12.13
CA PRO A 52 4.20 27.21 -12.65
C PRO A 52 5.29 27.12 -11.58
N GLU A 53 5.30 28.05 -10.63
CA GLU A 53 6.32 28.14 -9.57
C GLU A 53 6.00 27.29 -8.34
N ARG A 54 4.86 26.63 -8.30
CA ARG A 54 4.53 25.74 -7.19
C ARG A 54 5.45 24.53 -7.20
N VAL A 55 6.00 24.21 -6.03
CA VAL A 55 6.85 23.01 -5.85
C VAL A 55 6.01 21.76 -6.07
N LEU A 56 6.39 20.93 -7.02
CA LEU A 56 5.83 19.59 -7.21
C LEU A 56 6.59 18.57 -6.36
N PHE A 57 7.93 18.53 -6.48
CA PHE A 57 8.77 17.64 -5.69
C PHE A 57 9.82 18.42 -4.91
N ALA A 58 10.06 17.97 -3.68
CA ALA A 58 11.17 18.42 -2.86
C ALA A 58 11.89 17.23 -2.24
N GLN A 59 13.21 17.24 -2.23
CA GLN A 59 14.07 16.23 -1.62
C GLN A 59 15.20 16.90 -0.85
N ARG A 60 15.62 16.31 0.27
CA ARG A 60 16.75 16.84 1.04
C ARG A 60 18.05 16.82 0.25
N ASN A 61 18.81 17.89 0.41
CA ASN A 61 20.20 18.00 0.03
C ASN A 61 20.95 18.65 1.20
N GLY A 62 21.46 17.83 2.13
CA GLY A 62 21.94 18.30 3.42
C GLY A 62 20.83 18.92 4.26
N ASP A 63 20.99 20.19 4.64
CA ASP A 63 19.98 20.92 5.41
C ASP A 63 18.95 21.68 4.53
N ALA A 64 19.23 21.81 3.24
CA ALA A 64 18.34 22.48 2.29
C ALA A 64 17.38 21.49 1.59
N TRP A 65 16.36 22.06 0.95
CA TRP A 65 15.48 21.33 0.04
C TRP A 65 15.87 21.63 -1.41
N ARG A 66 16.20 20.59 -2.18
CA ARG A 66 16.25 20.65 -3.64
C ARG A 66 14.80 20.51 -4.12
N THR A 67 14.34 21.46 -4.92
CA THR A 67 12.95 21.51 -5.39
C THR A 67 12.86 21.44 -6.90
N VAL A 68 11.73 20.92 -7.38
CA VAL A 68 11.31 20.93 -8.78
C VAL A 68 9.89 21.50 -8.83
N THR A 69 9.70 22.60 -9.54
CA THR A 69 8.38 23.23 -9.72
C THR A 69 7.58 22.50 -10.80
N TYR A 70 6.28 22.80 -10.90
CA TYR A 70 5.42 22.23 -11.96
C TYR A 70 5.92 22.57 -13.36
N ALA A 71 6.34 23.84 -13.60
CA ALA A 71 6.92 24.25 -14.89
C ALA A 71 8.18 23.45 -15.22
N GLN A 72 9.10 23.36 -14.26
CA GLN A 72 10.34 22.60 -14.40
C GLN A 72 10.07 21.09 -14.59
N ALA A 73 9.10 20.53 -13.87
CA ALA A 73 8.73 19.13 -13.99
C ALA A 73 8.18 18.81 -15.40
N LEU A 74 7.35 19.68 -15.97
CA LEU A 74 6.85 19.50 -17.34
C LEU A 74 7.97 19.61 -18.38
N GLU A 75 8.83 20.61 -18.28
CA GLU A 75 9.99 20.79 -19.17
C GLU A 75 10.90 19.55 -19.13
N ARG A 76 11.28 19.13 -17.92
CA ARG A 76 12.15 17.97 -17.72
C ARG A 76 11.50 16.66 -18.12
N ALA A 77 10.19 16.46 -17.88
CA ALA A 77 9.46 15.30 -18.33
C ALA A 77 9.50 15.16 -19.86
N ARG A 78 9.39 16.28 -20.61
CA ARG A 78 9.49 16.29 -22.05
C ARG A 78 10.91 15.93 -22.52
N SER A 79 11.94 16.48 -21.86
CA SER A 79 13.35 16.18 -22.17
C SER A 79 13.71 14.72 -21.86
N VAL A 80 13.29 14.20 -20.72
CA VAL A 80 13.44 12.78 -20.36
C VAL A 80 12.65 11.89 -21.34
N GLY A 81 11.43 12.30 -21.73
CA GLY A 81 10.64 11.61 -22.75
C GLY A 81 11.38 11.51 -24.08
N GLN A 82 12.03 12.60 -24.54
CA GLN A 82 12.88 12.58 -25.74
C GLN A 82 14.02 11.56 -25.64
N TYR A 83 14.69 11.52 -24.49
CA TYR A 83 15.75 10.54 -24.22
C TYR A 83 15.23 9.11 -24.32
N LEU A 84 14.09 8.82 -23.68
CA LEU A 84 13.50 7.48 -23.65
C LEU A 84 13.03 7.03 -25.05
N LEU A 85 12.51 7.93 -25.88
CA LEU A 85 12.18 7.63 -27.27
C LEU A 85 13.42 7.22 -28.08
N GLN A 86 14.57 7.86 -27.84
CA GLN A 86 15.85 7.50 -28.49
C GLN A 86 16.34 6.09 -28.12
N LYS A 87 15.95 5.59 -26.92
CA LYS A 87 16.24 4.21 -26.45
C LYS A 87 15.33 3.15 -27.04
N LYS A 88 14.35 3.53 -27.89
CA LYS A 88 13.39 2.62 -28.55
C LYS A 88 12.67 1.71 -27.57
N LEU A 89 12.22 2.28 -26.43
CA LEU A 89 11.44 1.59 -25.43
C LEU A 89 9.97 1.47 -25.86
N SER A 90 9.29 0.46 -25.37
CA SER A 90 7.88 0.16 -25.65
C SER A 90 7.25 -0.59 -24.48
N ALA A 91 5.98 -1.02 -24.64
CA ALA A 91 5.35 -1.88 -23.63
C ALA A 91 6.07 -3.23 -23.50
N GLU A 92 6.59 -3.77 -24.60
CA GLU A 92 7.36 -5.03 -24.63
C GLU A 92 8.81 -4.86 -24.17
N ARG A 93 9.29 -3.63 -24.12
CA ARG A 93 10.63 -3.23 -23.68
C ARG A 93 10.56 -2.04 -22.74
N PRO A 94 9.92 -2.19 -21.55
CA PRO A 94 9.66 -1.09 -20.64
C PRO A 94 10.95 -0.57 -19.97
N LEU A 95 10.79 0.57 -19.27
CA LEU A 95 11.78 1.10 -18.35
C LEU A 95 11.65 0.40 -16.98
N VAL A 96 12.74 -0.10 -16.42
CA VAL A 96 12.82 -0.57 -15.03
C VAL A 96 13.58 0.45 -14.17
N VAL A 97 13.11 0.67 -12.94
CA VAL A 97 13.77 1.53 -11.95
C VAL A 97 14.11 0.71 -10.72
N LEU A 98 15.43 0.61 -10.42
CA LEU A 98 16.01 -0.06 -9.25
C LEU A 98 16.51 1.01 -8.25
N SER A 99 15.62 1.89 -7.82
CA SER A 99 15.94 3.01 -6.94
C SER A 99 14.91 3.14 -5.83
N GLY A 100 15.28 3.81 -4.76
CA GLY A 100 14.32 4.38 -3.82
C GLY A 100 13.56 5.55 -4.42
N ASN A 101 12.83 6.28 -3.58
CA ASN A 101 12.17 7.51 -3.99
C ASN A 101 13.22 8.64 -4.08
N ASP A 102 13.33 9.26 -5.23
CA ASP A 102 14.15 10.44 -5.46
C ASP A 102 13.62 11.27 -6.63
N ILE A 103 14.11 12.48 -6.82
CA ILE A 103 13.66 13.39 -7.89
C ILE A 103 13.95 12.79 -9.27
N GLU A 104 15.05 12.10 -9.46
CA GLU A 104 15.42 11.46 -10.72
C GLU A 104 14.43 10.34 -11.09
N HIS A 105 14.07 9.51 -10.11
CA HIS A 105 13.02 8.50 -10.26
C HIS A 105 11.68 9.15 -10.64
N ALA A 106 11.28 10.24 -9.97
CA ALA A 106 10.05 10.95 -10.29
C ALA A 106 10.05 11.48 -11.73
N LEU A 107 11.16 12.07 -12.17
CA LEU A 107 11.29 12.61 -13.52
C LEU A 107 11.31 11.53 -14.61
N LEU A 108 11.94 10.39 -14.33
CA LEU A 108 11.85 9.20 -15.20
C LEU A 108 10.41 8.73 -15.35
N HIS A 109 9.70 8.64 -14.25
CA HIS A 109 8.29 8.26 -14.27
C HIS A 109 7.46 9.25 -15.10
N LEU A 110 7.61 10.57 -14.86
CA LEU A 110 6.90 11.60 -15.60
C LEU A 110 7.25 11.58 -17.10
N GLY A 111 8.54 11.44 -17.44
CA GLY A 111 8.99 11.38 -18.82
C GLY A 111 8.49 10.13 -19.54
N ALA A 112 8.56 8.97 -18.92
CA ALA A 112 8.03 7.72 -19.47
C ALA A 112 6.52 7.80 -19.68
N MET A 113 5.77 8.29 -18.69
CA MET A 113 4.33 8.50 -18.77
C MET A 113 3.95 9.49 -19.87
N TYR A 114 4.75 10.56 -20.06
CA TYR A 114 4.50 11.59 -21.05
C TYR A 114 4.54 11.04 -22.49
N VAL A 115 5.46 10.13 -22.77
CA VAL A 115 5.62 9.53 -24.10
C VAL A 115 5.00 8.14 -24.25
N GLY A 116 4.25 7.65 -23.25
CA GLY A 116 3.52 6.39 -23.31
C GLY A 116 4.40 5.14 -23.18
N ILE A 117 5.54 5.25 -22.51
CA ILE A 117 6.43 4.12 -22.21
C ILE A 117 6.11 3.64 -20.78
N PRO A 118 5.71 2.37 -20.59
CA PRO A 118 5.52 1.84 -19.27
C PRO A 118 6.81 1.82 -18.45
N TYR A 119 6.70 2.18 -17.17
CA TYR A 119 7.81 2.03 -16.25
C TYR A 119 7.47 1.01 -15.14
N ALA A 120 8.48 0.35 -14.60
CA ALA A 120 8.34 -0.62 -13.55
C ALA A 120 9.29 -0.29 -12.39
N PRO A 121 8.81 0.34 -11.31
CA PRO A 121 9.60 0.52 -10.10
C PRO A 121 9.67 -0.81 -9.35
N ILE A 122 10.90 -1.28 -9.13
CA ILE A 122 11.16 -2.57 -8.48
C ILE A 122 11.56 -2.32 -7.04
N SER A 123 11.02 -3.11 -6.12
CA SER A 123 11.39 -3.03 -4.71
C SER A 123 12.90 -3.12 -4.52
N PRO A 124 13.53 -2.12 -3.88
CA PRO A 124 14.96 -2.18 -3.54
C PRO A 124 15.33 -3.42 -2.73
N ALA A 125 14.38 -4.02 -2.00
CA ALA A 125 14.63 -5.24 -1.24
C ALA A 125 15.08 -6.41 -2.13
N TYR A 126 14.57 -6.52 -3.36
CA TYR A 126 14.96 -7.58 -4.30
C TYR A 126 16.39 -7.39 -4.87
N SER A 127 16.95 -6.19 -4.74
CA SER A 127 18.30 -5.85 -5.18
C SER A 127 19.30 -5.77 -4.04
N LEU A 128 18.86 -5.33 -2.84
CA LEU A 128 19.74 -4.97 -1.73
C LEU A 128 19.70 -5.96 -0.56
N LEU A 129 18.56 -6.63 -0.34
CA LEU A 129 18.37 -7.57 0.76
C LEU A 129 18.34 -9.02 0.30
N SER A 130 17.99 -9.27 -0.96
CA SER A 130 18.00 -10.61 -1.55
C SER A 130 19.43 -11.14 -1.67
N THR A 131 19.62 -12.42 -1.39
CA THR A 131 20.89 -13.13 -1.53
C THR A 131 20.94 -13.97 -2.79
N ASP A 132 19.80 -14.49 -3.26
CA ASP A 132 19.68 -15.32 -4.45
C ASP A 132 19.24 -14.55 -5.70
N PHE A 133 18.71 -13.34 -5.56
CA PHE A 133 18.15 -12.49 -6.63
C PHE A 133 17.08 -13.16 -7.51
N GLY A 134 16.48 -14.24 -7.04
CA GLY A 134 15.52 -15.03 -7.84
C GLY A 134 14.31 -14.21 -8.30
N LYS A 135 13.75 -13.37 -7.42
CA LYS A 135 12.62 -12.50 -7.76
C LYS A 135 13.01 -11.42 -8.77
N LEU A 136 14.21 -10.83 -8.63
CA LEU A 136 14.71 -9.83 -9.57
C LEU A 136 14.85 -10.42 -10.97
N ARG A 137 15.50 -11.60 -11.09
CA ARG A 137 15.62 -12.28 -12.39
C ARG A 137 14.26 -12.60 -13.00
N ALA A 138 13.34 -13.17 -12.24
CA ALA A 138 11.98 -13.48 -12.72
C ALA A 138 11.23 -12.24 -13.23
N ILE A 139 11.41 -11.08 -12.59
CA ILE A 139 10.84 -9.81 -13.04
C ILE A 139 11.46 -9.39 -14.39
N PHE A 140 12.78 -9.49 -14.54
CA PHE A 140 13.46 -9.12 -15.78
C PHE A 140 13.12 -10.06 -16.94
N GLU A 141 12.97 -11.36 -16.67
CA GLU A 141 12.50 -12.35 -17.65
C GLU A 141 11.06 -12.06 -18.09
N LEU A 142 10.17 -11.72 -17.15
CA LEU A 142 8.77 -11.41 -17.45
C LEU A 142 8.62 -10.11 -18.24
N LEU A 143 9.35 -9.05 -17.87
CA LEU A 143 9.23 -7.72 -18.47
C LEU A 143 10.06 -7.57 -19.75
N THR A 144 11.19 -8.25 -19.88
CA THR A 144 12.18 -8.03 -20.95
C THR A 144 12.52 -6.54 -21.15
N PRO A 145 12.99 -5.82 -20.08
CA PRO A 145 13.14 -4.38 -20.15
C PRO A 145 14.19 -3.95 -21.15
N GLY A 146 13.99 -2.80 -21.78
CA GLY A 146 14.94 -2.20 -22.69
C GLY A 146 15.98 -1.32 -22.02
N LEU A 147 15.67 -0.84 -20.80
CA LEU A 147 16.54 0.05 -20.02
C LEU A 147 16.25 -0.13 -18.52
N ALA A 148 17.30 -0.13 -17.72
CA ALA A 148 17.19 -0.03 -16.26
C ALA A 148 17.88 1.25 -15.76
N PHE A 149 17.23 1.93 -14.79
CA PHE A 149 17.83 3.03 -14.05
C PHE A 149 18.20 2.55 -12.65
N VAL A 150 19.36 2.97 -12.15
CA VAL A 150 19.80 2.79 -10.76
C VAL A 150 20.27 4.12 -10.20
N SER A 151 19.91 4.45 -8.96
CA SER A 151 20.35 5.68 -8.31
C SER A 151 21.85 5.68 -7.98
N ASP A 152 22.44 4.51 -7.75
CA ASP A 152 23.86 4.33 -7.46
C ASP A 152 24.35 2.94 -7.90
N ARG A 153 25.23 2.92 -8.93
CA ARG A 153 25.79 1.67 -9.46
C ARG A 153 26.58 0.86 -8.43
N LYS A 154 27.20 1.51 -7.45
CA LYS A 154 28.00 0.80 -6.43
C LYS A 154 27.08 0.09 -5.44
N VAL A 155 26.04 0.76 -4.99
CA VAL A 155 25.03 0.20 -4.07
C VAL A 155 24.34 -1.00 -4.71
N PHE A 156 23.96 -0.88 -5.99
CA PHE A 156 23.23 -1.93 -6.73
C PHE A 156 24.15 -2.92 -7.48
N ALA A 157 25.47 -2.88 -7.32
CA ALA A 157 26.42 -3.65 -8.13
C ALA A 157 26.13 -5.15 -8.18
N LYS A 158 25.75 -5.77 -7.05
CA LYS A 158 25.42 -7.21 -7.00
C LYS A 158 24.19 -7.55 -7.83
N ALA A 159 23.16 -6.71 -7.77
CA ALA A 159 21.92 -6.86 -8.54
C ALA A 159 22.17 -6.64 -10.03
N LEU A 160 23.01 -5.66 -10.39
CA LEU A 160 23.35 -5.38 -11.78
C LEU A 160 24.05 -6.54 -12.49
N ASN A 161 24.80 -7.36 -11.76
CA ASN A 161 25.40 -8.59 -12.29
C ASN A 161 24.38 -9.71 -12.56
N GLN A 162 23.11 -9.54 -12.17
CA GLN A 162 22.05 -10.53 -12.33
C GLN A 162 21.08 -10.19 -13.47
N ILE A 163 21.25 -9.05 -14.12
CA ILE A 163 20.33 -8.55 -15.15
C ILE A 163 21.05 -8.35 -16.47
N THR A 164 20.25 -8.44 -17.55
CA THR A 164 20.76 -8.27 -18.92
C THR A 164 19.93 -7.22 -19.63
N CYS A 165 20.29 -5.95 -19.49
CA CYS A 165 19.77 -4.83 -20.28
C CYS A 165 20.71 -3.63 -20.15
N ASP A 166 20.49 -2.57 -20.93
CA ASP A 166 21.20 -1.31 -20.76
C ASP A 166 20.89 -0.71 -19.37
N VAL A 167 21.92 -0.15 -18.72
CA VAL A 167 21.80 0.45 -17.39
C VAL A 167 22.31 1.89 -17.42
N ILE A 168 21.52 2.80 -16.84
CA ILE A 168 21.90 4.20 -16.60
C ILE A 168 21.80 4.54 -15.12
N ASP A 169 22.60 5.51 -14.69
CA ASP A 169 22.62 6.08 -13.32
C ASP A 169 22.53 7.61 -13.35
N LYS A 170 22.39 8.18 -14.53
CA LYS A 170 22.18 9.61 -14.74
C LYS A 170 21.13 9.83 -15.80
N LEU A 171 20.32 10.86 -15.62
CA LEU A 171 19.36 11.30 -16.63
C LEU A 171 20.07 12.18 -17.66
N GLU A 172 19.81 11.88 -18.92
CA GLU A 172 20.09 12.79 -20.01
C GLU A 172 18.81 13.55 -20.36
N GLU A 173 18.91 14.84 -20.55
CA GLU A 173 17.79 15.73 -20.83
C GLU A 173 18.02 16.47 -22.14
N PRO A 174 17.99 15.77 -23.29
CA PRO A 174 18.15 16.39 -24.60
C PRO A 174 16.97 17.34 -24.89
N LYS A 175 17.19 18.32 -25.75
CA LYS A 175 16.14 19.23 -26.19
C LYS A 175 14.99 18.44 -26.84
N PRO A 176 13.74 18.61 -26.40
CA PRO A 176 12.58 17.94 -27.00
C PRO A 176 12.40 18.32 -28.48
N THR A 177 12.00 17.34 -29.29
CA THR A 177 11.59 17.53 -30.68
C THR A 177 10.08 17.30 -30.81
N SER A 178 9.50 17.50 -32.00
CA SER A 178 8.09 17.21 -32.29
C SER A 178 7.71 15.74 -31.99
N ALA A 179 8.69 14.82 -32.01
CA ALA A 179 8.47 13.42 -31.69
C ALA A 179 7.90 13.18 -30.28
N VAL A 180 8.26 14.04 -29.33
CA VAL A 180 7.71 13.99 -27.96
C VAL A 180 6.22 14.36 -27.95
N ASP A 181 5.86 15.44 -28.66
CA ASP A 181 4.46 15.90 -28.75
C ASP A 181 3.59 14.88 -29.52
N GLU A 182 4.13 14.31 -30.59
CA GLU A 182 3.49 13.23 -31.34
C GLU A 182 3.29 11.96 -30.50
N ALA A 183 4.29 11.59 -29.69
CA ALA A 183 4.17 10.47 -28.77
C ALA A 183 3.11 10.75 -27.69
N HIS A 184 3.16 11.95 -27.08
CA HIS A 184 2.17 12.37 -26.09
C HIS A 184 0.75 12.39 -26.64
N ALA A 185 0.55 12.82 -27.89
CA ALA A 185 -0.75 12.82 -28.55
C ALA A 185 -1.34 11.39 -28.68
N ARG A 186 -0.50 10.37 -28.83
CA ARG A 186 -0.92 8.97 -28.94
C ARG A 186 -1.25 8.32 -27.59
N VAL A 187 -0.82 8.92 -26.47
CA VAL A 187 -1.16 8.42 -25.12
C VAL A 187 -2.65 8.62 -24.86
N GLY A 188 -3.35 7.55 -24.57
CA GLY A 188 -4.79 7.53 -24.26
C GLY A 188 -5.09 6.77 -22.98
N ALA A 189 -6.37 6.66 -22.68
CA ALA A 189 -6.87 6.05 -21.44
C ALA A 189 -6.37 4.61 -21.18
N ASP A 190 -6.24 3.82 -22.24
CA ASP A 190 -5.84 2.41 -22.15
C ASP A 190 -4.31 2.21 -22.30
N THR A 191 -3.54 3.29 -22.46
CA THR A 191 -2.08 3.23 -22.46
C THR A 191 -1.58 2.76 -21.10
N ILE A 192 -0.71 1.74 -21.12
CA ILE A 192 -0.07 1.23 -19.90
C ILE A 192 0.91 2.28 -19.36
N VAL A 193 0.73 2.69 -18.10
CA VAL A 193 1.60 3.64 -17.42
C VAL A 193 2.73 2.92 -16.72
N LYS A 194 2.39 1.84 -16.01
CA LYS A 194 3.34 1.14 -15.16
C LYS A 194 2.96 -0.32 -14.92
N PHE A 195 3.98 -1.08 -14.54
CA PHE A 195 3.83 -2.41 -13.96
C PHE A 195 4.19 -2.34 -12.49
N LEU A 196 3.23 -2.65 -11.63
CA LEU A 196 3.49 -2.80 -10.19
C LEU A 196 3.49 -4.28 -9.83
N PHE A 197 4.45 -4.68 -8.99
CA PHE A 197 4.61 -6.07 -8.64
C PHE A 197 3.94 -6.41 -7.32
N THR A 198 3.22 -7.53 -7.31
CA THR A 198 2.67 -8.13 -6.10
C THR A 198 3.27 -9.52 -5.89
N SER A 199 3.46 -9.89 -4.61
CA SER A 199 3.89 -11.24 -4.27
C SER A 199 2.72 -12.20 -4.48
N GLY A 200 2.76 -12.97 -5.58
CA GLY A 200 1.77 -14.03 -5.81
C GLY A 200 1.79 -15.09 -4.69
N SER A 201 0.67 -15.77 -4.48
CA SER A 201 0.57 -16.92 -3.57
C SER A 201 1.55 -18.07 -3.91
N THR A 202 2.02 -18.10 -5.16
CA THR A 202 3.01 -19.06 -5.69
C THR A 202 4.46 -18.65 -5.45
N GLY A 203 4.71 -17.42 -4.94
CA GLY A 203 6.06 -16.88 -4.73
C GLY A 203 6.65 -16.15 -5.94
N THR A 204 6.12 -16.35 -7.15
CA THR A 204 6.55 -15.62 -8.36
C THR A 204 5.85 -14.26 -8.42
N PRO A 205 6.59 -13.16 -8.66
CA PRO A 205 5.99 -11.85 -8.78
C PRO A 205 5.00 -11.77 -9.96
N LYS A 206 3.85 -11.10 -9.73
CA LYS A 206 2.85 -10.81 -10.74
C LYS A 206 2.99 -9.35 -11.15
N ALA A 207 3.08 -9.08 -12.45
CA ALA A 207 3.13 -7.72 -12.99
C ALA A 207 1.71 -7.20 -13.23
N VAL A 208 1.19 -6.43 -12.29
CA VAL A 208 -0.13 -5.78 -12.41
C VAL A 208 -0.07 -4.67 -13.43
N VAL A 209 -0.87 -4.76 -14.48
CA VAL A 209 -0.97 -3.72 -15.51
C VAL A 209 -1.72 -2.52 -14.93
N ASN A 210 -1.10 -1.34 -14.94
CA ASN A 210 -1.74 -0.08 -14.57
C ASN A 210 -1.86 0.81 -15.80
N THR A 211 -3.09 1.20 -16.16
CA THR A 211 -3.37 2.08 -17.30
C THR A 211 -3.62 3.52 -16.85
N GLN A 212 -3.59 4.46 -17.80
CA GLN A 212 -3.96 5.86 -17.55
C GLN A 212 -5.39 5.95 -17.00
N ARG A 213 -6.35 5.18 -17.57
CA ARG A 213 -7.74 5.11 -17.12
C ARG A 213 -7.83 4.72 -15.64
N MET A 214 -7.15 3.65 -15.25
CA MET A 214 -7.16 3.18 -13.86
C MET A 214 -6.72 4.30 -12.91
N TRP A 215 -5.61 4.93 -13.22
CA TRP A 215 -5.02 5.93 -12.33
C TRP A 215 -5.87 7.21 -12.28
N CYS A 216 -6.26 7.75 -13.44
CA CYS A 216 -7.10 8.96 -13.50
C CYS A 216 -8.48 8.76 -12.86
N ALA A 217 -9.15 7.65 -13.14
CA ALA A 217 -10.43 7.33 -12.53
C ALA A 217 -10.33 7.17 -11.01
N ASN A 218 -9.26 6.52 -10.53
CA ASN A 218 -9.07 6.34 -9.09
C ASN A 218 -8.80 7.67 -8.38
N GLN A 219 -8.05 8.60 -9.00
CA GLN A 219 -7.86 9.94 -8.43
C GLN A 219 -9.17 10.74 -8.37
N GLU A 220 -10.05 10.60 -9.38
CA GLU A 220 -11.38 11.22 -9.33
C GLU A 220 -12.27 10.58 -8.25
N MET A 221 -12.18 9.25 -8.04
CA MET A 221 -12.85 8.57 -6.93
C MET A 221 -12.39 9.11 -5.58
N ILE A 222 -11.07 9.32 -5.42
CA ILE A 222 -10.48 9.90 -4.20
C ILE A 222 -10.97 11.34 -4.02
N LEU A 223 -11.01 12.15 -5.08
CA LEU A 223 -11.53 13.50 -5.02
C LEU A 223 -13.04 13.51 -4.67
N GLY A 224 -13.80 12.54 -5.15
CA GLY A 224 -15.21 12.36 -4.76
C GLY A 224 -15.39 12.03 -3.26
N MET A 225 -14.47 11.26 -2.68
CA MET A 225 -14.43 10.97 -1.23
C MET A 225 -13.93 12.14 -0.40
N LEU A 226 -12.96 12.90 -0.93
CA LEU A 226 -12.19 13.93 -0.24
C LEU A 226 -12.21 15.25 -1.05
N PRO A 227 -13.40 15.84 -1.27
CA PRO A 227 -13.56 17.01 -2.16
C PRO A 227 -12.87 18.27 -1.65
N PHE A 228 -12.33 18.31 -0.44
CA PHE A 228 -11.52 19.41 0.05
C PHE A 228 -10.23 19.62 -0.77
N PHE A 229 -9.68 18.58 -1.40
CA PHE A 229 -8.50 18.68 -2.25
C PHE A 229 -8.67 19.61 -3.47
N ALA A 230 -9.91 19.81 -3.92
CA ALA A 230 -10.18 20.77 -5.01
C ALA A 230 -9.92 22.23 -4.59
N GLN A 231 -9.94 22.52 -3.30
CA GLN A 231 -9.76 23.86 -2.73
C GLN A 231 -8.40 24.03 -2.04
N GLU A 232 -7.91 22.95 -1.44
CA GLU A 232 -6.66 22.91 -0.69
C GLU A 232 -5.72 21.86 -1.30
N PRO A 233 -4.82 22.28 -2.21
CA PRO A 233 -3.85 21.37 -2.81
C PRO A 233 -3.05 20.62 -1.73
N PRO A 234 -2.89 19.28 -1.85
CA PRO A 234 -2.24 18.50 -0.80
C PRO A 234 -0.75 18.80 -0.65
N VAL A 235 -0.29 18.89 0.59
CA VAL A 235 1.13 18.92 0.96
C VAL A 235 1.43 17.62 1.70
N LEU A 236 2.30 16.80 1.14
CA LEU A 236 2.71 15.51 1.67
C LEU A 236 4.17 15.55 2.13
N VAL A 237 4.44 14.89 3.25
CA VAL A 237 5.77 14.45 3.67
C VAL A 237 5.69 12.92 3.78
N ASP A 238 6.26 12.21 2.81
CA ASP A 238 5.98 10.79 2.66
C ASP A 238 7.24 9.98 2.31
N TRP A 239 7.45 8.89 3.04
CA TRP A 239 8.53 7.92 2.87
C TRP A 239 8.07 6.63 2.16
N ALA A 240 6.75 6.48 1.95
CA ALA A 240 6.19 5.25 1.40
C ALA A 240 6.74 4.99 -0.02
N PRO A 241 7.14 3.75 -0.32
CA PRO A 241 7.87 3.46 -1.56
C PRO A 241 6.97 3.48 -2.80
N TRP A 242 7.44 4.08 -3.88
CA TRP A 242 6.69 4.25 -5.13
C TRP A 242 6.49 2.96 -5.93
N HIS A 243 7.17 1.89 -5.59
CA HIS A 243 6.88 0.56 -6.14
C HIS A 243 5.62 -0.07 -5.52
N HIS A 244 5.01 0.59 -4.53
CA HIS A 244 3.71 0.23 -3.97
C HIS A 244 2.63 1.17 -4.45
N THR A 245 1.45 0.60 -4.74
CA THR A 245 0.28 1.34 -5.20
C THR A 245 -0.16 2.46 -4.23
N ALA A 246 0.07 2.29 -2.93
CA ALA A 246 -0.26 3.32 -1.93
C ALA A 246 0.48 4.64 -2.19
N ALA A 247 1.81 4.62 -2.33
CA ALA A 247 2.55 5.83 -2.65
C ALA A 247 2.63 6.07 -4.16
N GLY A 248 2.94 5.02 -4.96
CA GLY A 248 3.18 5.16 -6.39
C GLY A 248 1.93 5.47 -7.22
N ASN A 249 0.73 5.15 -6.73
CA ASN A 249 -0.53 5.54 -7.36
C ASN A 249 -1.30 6.57 -6.52
N HIS A 250 -1.56 6.27 -5.23
CA HIS A 250 -2.39 7.14 -4.42
C HIS A 250 -1.69 8.48 -4.17
N ASP A 251 -0.53 8.50 -3.50
CA ASP A 251 0.07 9.76 -3.04
C ASP A 251 0.67 10.58 -4.17
N LEU A 252 1.42 9.96 -5.11
CA LEU A 252 1.90 10.65 -6.31
C LEU A 252 0.74 11.15 -7.17
N GLY A 253 -0.29 10.33 -7.35
CA GLY A 253 -1.48 10.70 -8.09
C GLY A 253 -2.24 11.84 -7.43
N LEU A 254 -2.40 11.80 -6.11
CA LEU A 254 -3.07 12.83 -5.33
C LEU A 254 -2.43 14.21 -5.54
N VAL A 255 -1.09 14.26 -5.48
CA VAL A 255 -0.34 15.50 -5.70
C VAL A 255 -0.47 15.98 -7.14
N LEU A 256 -0.23 15.12 -8.12
CA LEU A 256 -0.34 15.48 -9.54
C LEU A 256 -1.76 15.89 -9.94
N TYR A 257 -2.77 15.18 -9.43
CA TYR A 257 -4.17 15.43 -9.78
C TYR A 257 -4.68 16.77 -9.25
N ASN A 258 -4.31 17.09 -8.01
CA ASN A 258 -4.84 18.25 -7.28
C ASN A 258 -3.86 19.43 -7.18
N GLY A 259 -2.70 19.39 -7.84
CA GLY A 259 -1.73 20.48 -7.84
C GLY A 259 -1.00 20.64 -6.51
N GLY A 260 -0.74 19.58 -5.82
CA GLY A 260 -0.09 19.57 -4.50
C GLY A 260 1.43 19.62 -4.56
N SER A 261 2.06 19.40 -3.39
CA SER A 261 3.50 19.32 -3.22
C SER A 261 3.89 18.02 -2.50
N TYR A 262 4.88 17.31 -3.02
CA TYR A 262 5.39 16.07 -2.47
C TYR A 262 6.81 16.26 -1.93
N TYR A 263 6.95 16.26 -0.62
CA TYR A 263 8.23 16.27 0.07
C TYR A 263 8.67 14.82 0.28
N ILE A 264 9.68 14.39 -0.48
CA ILE A 264 10.23 13.04 -0.41
C ILE A 264 10.94 12.89 0.94
N ASP A 265 10.39 12.02 1.79
CA ASP A 265 10.94 11.70 3.09
C ASP A 265 11.84 10.47 3.00
N GLU A 266 13.10 10.61 3.38
CA GLU A 266 14.10 9.53 3.40
C GLU A 266 14.04 8.72 4.70
N GLY A 267 13.14 9.11 5.62
CA GLY A 267 12.88 8.39 6.87
C GLY A 267 12.15 7.06 6.66
N LYS A 268 12.05 6.31 7.74
CA LYS A 268 11.25 5.07 7.82
C LYS A 268 10.81 4.86 9.28
N PRO A 269 9.74 4.09 9.53
CA PRO A 269 9.27 3.79 10.91
C PRO A 269 10.17 2.75 11.60
N MET A 270 11.45 3.03 11.66
CA MET A 270 12.49 2.18 12.26
C MET A 270 13.43 3.04 13.11
N PRO A 271 13.96 2.50 14.22
CA PRO A 271 14.98 3.19 15.01
C PRO A 271 16.17 3.63 14.15
N GLY A 272 16.64 4.87 14.34
CA GLY A 272 17.72 5.48 13.58
C GLY A 272 17.30 6.06 12.21
N MET A 273 16.04 5.85 11.78
CA MET A 273 15.52 6.38 10.52
C MET A 273 14.29 7.26 10.72
N ILE A 274 13.49 7.04 11.75
CA ILE A 274 12.30 7.85 12.04
C ILE A 274 12.66 9.31 12.36
N GLU A 275 13.85 9.56 12.87
CA GLU A 275 14.37 10.90 13.19
C GLU A 275 14.45 11.80 11.95
N THR A 276 14.69 11.21 10.76
CA THR A 276 14.64 11.94 9.49
C THR A 276 13.23 12.44 9.20
N THR A 277 12.21 11.58 9.35
CA THR A 277 10.79 11.97 9.25
C THR A 277 10.45 13.06 10.26
N VAL A 278 10.88 12.92 11.51
CA VAL A 278 10.67 13.93 12.56
C VAL A 278 11.28 15.29 12.17
N ARG A 279 12.53 15.30 11.66
CA ARG A 279 13.19 16.52 11.17
C ARG A 279 12.36 17.18 10.07
N ASN A 280 11.89 16.40 9.09
CA ASN A 280 11.11 16.89 7.97
C ASN A 280 9.77 17.47 8.42
N LEU A 281 9.06 16.80 9.33
CA LEU A 281 7.78 17.25 9.89
C LEU A 281 7.90 18.44 10.85
N ARG A 282 9.08 18.73 11.40
CA ARG A 282 9.32 19.99 12.14
C ARG A 282 9.32 21.22 11.23
N GLU A 283 9.70 21.07 9.96
CA GLU A 283 9.80 22.17 9.00
C GLU A 283 8.57 22.26 8.10
N ILE A 284 8.07 21.13 7.63
CA ILE A 284 6.98 21.04 6.67
C ILE A 284 5.70 20.62 7.39
N ALA A 285 4.71 21.50 7.37
CA ALA A 285 3.37 21.20 7.88
C ALA A 285 2.54 20.51 6.78
N PRO A 286 2.25 19.20 6.90
CA PRO A 286 1.43 18.50 5.93
C PRO A 286 -0.04 18.95 6.03
N THR A 287 -0.76 18.90 4.91
CA THR A 287 -2.22 19.07 4.90
C THR A 287 -2.94 17.71 4.86
N TRP A 288 -2.25 16.71 4.36
CA TRP A 288 -2.65 15.30 4.32
C TRP A 288 -1.52 14.45 4.85
N TYR A 289 -1.81 13.56 5.79
CA TYR A 289 -0.81 12.62 6.30
C TYR A 289 -1.34 11.20 6.24
N PHE A 290 -0.87 10.48 5.24
CA PHE A 290 -1.11 9.05 5.07
C PHE A 290 0.07 8.25 5.61
N ASN A 291 -0.23 7.21 6.38
CA ASN A 291 0.79 6.27 6.81
C ASN A 291 0.20 4.88 7.05
N VAL A 292 1.11 3.88 7.11
CA VAL A 292 0.77 2.57 7.65
C VAL A 292 0.75 2.64 9.19
N PRO A 293 0.06 1.73 9.89
CA PRO A 293 -0.01 1.75 11.36
C PRO A 293 1.34 1.89 12.05
N LYS A 294 2.36 1.20 11.54
CA LYS A 294 3.71 1.26 12.09
C LYS A 294 4.35 2.64 12.02
N GLY A 295 4.01 3.43 11.00
CA GLY A 295 4.47 4.81 10.88
C GLY A 295 3.88 5.71 11.97
N PHE A 296 2.60 5.56 12.28
CA PHE A 296 1.97 6.27 13.39
C PHE A 296 2.55 5.88 14.75
N GLU A 297 2.71 4.57 15.01
CA GLU A 297 3.35 4.07 16.24
C GLU A 297 4.75 4.67 16.46
N ALA A 298 5.58 4.66 15.40
CA ALA A 298 6.94 5.17 15.48
C ALA A 298 7.01 6.69 15.70
N LEU A 299 6.01 7.43 15.23
CA LEU A 299 5.95 8.89 15.37
C LEU A 299 5.43 9.35 16.75
N LEU A 300 4.56 8.57 17.39
CA LEU A 300 3.92 8.92 18.66
C LEU A 300 4.89 9.36 19.78
N PRO A 301 6.02 8.67 20.07
CA PRO A 301 6.95 9.09 21.11
C PRO A 301 7.49 10.51 20.89
N TYR A 302 7.74 10.87 19.64
CA TYR A 302 8.23 12.22 19.27
C TYR A 302 7.14 13.27 19.38
N LEU A 303 5.92 12.95 18.95
CA LEU A 303 4.77 13.85 19.13
C LEU A 303 4.43 14.09 20.61
N ARG A 304 4.69 13.14 21.50
CA ARG A 304 4.52 13.32 22.96
C ARG A 304 5.51 14.33 23.53
N SER A 305 6.79 14.17 23.19
CA SER A 305 7.89 14.89 23.83
C SER A 305 8.26 16.22 23.16
N ASP A 306 7.97 16.39 21.85
CA ASP A 306 8.38 17.55 21.08
C ASP A 306 7.16 18.45 20.75
N ALA A 307 7.03 19.55 21.48
CA ALA A 307 5.94 20.49 21.30
C ALA A 307 6.02 21.25 19.96
N ALA A 308 7.23 21.56 19.47
CA ALA A 308 7.43 22.29 18.22
C ALA A 308 7.04 21.41 17.02
N LEU A 309 7.50 20.13 17.00
CA LEU A 309 7.07 19.13 16.04
C LEU A 309 5.55 18.99 16.03
N ARG A 310 4.96 18.77 17.20
CA ARG A 310 3.52 18.55 17.34
C ARG A 310 2.71 19.73 16.85
N THR A 311 3.11 20.95 17.19
CA THR A 311 2.43 22.16 16.74
C THR A 311 2.50 22.30 15.23
N ASN A 312 3.68 22.11 14.62
CA ASN A 312 3.83 22.23 13.18
C ASN A 312 3.04 21.12 12.45
N PHE A 313 3.17 19.86 12.92
CA PHE A 313 2.53 18.70 12.31
C PHE A 313 1.00 18.84 12.21
N PHE A 314 0.35 19.27 13.30
CA PHE A 314 -1.12 19.41 13.32
C PHE A 314 -1.64 20.76 12.78
N SER A 315 -0.76 21.75 12.55
CA SER A 315 -1.19 23.14 12.25
C SER A 315 -2.06 23.25 10.99
N LYS A 316 -1.68 22.58 9.89
CA LYS A 316 -2.36 22.62 8.58
C LYS A 316 -3.04 21.29 8.22
N LEU A 317 -2.93 20.28 9.06
CA LEU A 317 -3.37 18.93 8.75
C LEU A 317 -4.90 18.85 8.70
N GLN A 318 -5.45 18.54 7.54
CA GLN A 318 -6.89 18.39 7.33
C GLN A 318 -7.37 17.00 7.72
N VAL A 319 -6.61 15.96 7.35
CA VAL A 319 -6.97 14.56 7.54
C VAL A 319 -5.75 13.74 7.88
N LEU A 320 -5.89 12.85 8.84
CA LEU A 320 -5.04 11.69 9.07
C LEU A 320 -5.64 10.49 8.35
N TRP A 321 -4.82 9.74 7.60
CA TRP A 321 -5.29 8.58 6.87
C TRP A 321 -4.39 7.38 7.12
N PHE A 322 -4.98 6.23 7.43
CA PHE A 322 -4.23 4.98 7.53
C PHE A 322 -4.77 3.91 6.57
N ALA A 323 -3.89 3.04 6.09
CA ALA A 323 -4.25 1.89 5.30
C ALA A 323 -3.13 0.83 5.30
N GLY A 324 -3.36 -0.30 4.63
CA GLY A 324 -2.37 -1.36 4.41
C GLY A 324 -2.26 -2.39 5.53
N ALA A 325 -2.71 -2.06 6.74
CA ALA A 325 -2.80 -2.96 7.89
C ALA A 325 -3.82 -2.45 8.91
N ALA A 326 -4.17 -3.28 9.90
CA ALA A 326 -5.02 -2.88 11.01
C ALA A 326 -4.28 -1.89 11.94
N LEU A 327 -4.90 -0.76 12.24
CA LEU A 327 -4.39 0.23 13.19
C LEU A 327 -4.76 -0.20 14.62
N PRO A 328 -3.80 -0.27 15.56
CA PRO A 328 -4.14 -0.51 16.96
C PRO A 328 -5.01 0.62 17.55
N GLN A 329 -6.04 0.27 18.31
CA GLN A 329 -6.98 1.25 18.85
C GLN A 329 -6.30 2.32 19.71
N HIS A 330 -5.32 1.94 20.53
CA HIS A 330 -4.59 2.88 21.37
C HIS A 330 -3.81 3.94 20.56
N VAL A 331 -3.26 3.56 19.38
CA VAL A 331 -2.58 4.50 18.47
C VAL A 331 -3.59 5.49 17.88
N PHE A 332 -4.75 4.98 17.47
CA PHE A 332 -5.84 5.80 16.94
C PHE A 332 -6.31 6.83 17.98
N ASP A 333 -6.59 6.37 19.20
CA ASP A 333 -7.10 7.23 20.28
C ASP A 333 -6.07 8.28 20.71
N GLU A 334 -4.79 7.89 20.82
CA GLU A 334 -3.74 8.80 21.23
C GLU A 334 -3.42 9.87 20.19
N MET A 335 -3.39 9.53 18.90
CA MET A 335 -3.23 10.51 17.82
C MET A 335 -4.34 11.58 17.86
N LYS A 336 -5.58 11.17 18.07
CA LYS A 336 -6.72 12.08 18.23
C LYS A 336 -6.58 12.97 19.46
N GLU A 337 -6.16 12.40 20.57
CA GLU A 337 -5.95 13.14 21.82
C GLU A 337 -4.84 14.19 21.67
N LEU A 338 -3.70 13.83 21.06
CA LEU A 338 -2.60 14.75 20.81
C LEU A 338 -3.01 15.89 19.88
N ALA A 339 -3.78 15.60 18.81
CA ALA A 339 -4.33 16.60 17.91
C ALA A 339 -5.25 17.57 18.69
N TYR A 340 -6.20 17.05 19.46
CA TYR A 340 -7.13 17.85 20.25
C TYR A 340 -6.40 18.76 21.26
N ARG A 341 -5.44 18.22 22.00
CA ARG A 341 -4.64 19.02 22.98
C ARG A 341 -3.82 20.11 22.31
N THR A 342 -3.44 19.91 21.05
CA THR A 342 -2.59 20.87 20.31
C THR A 342 -3.39 21.95 19.62
N CYS A 343 -4.49 21.58 18.95
CA CYS A 343 -5.27 22.46 18.09
C CYS A 343 -6.61 22.91 18.70
N GLY A 344 -7.06 22.31 19.81
CA GLY A 344 -8.38 22.53 20.38
C GLY A 344 -9.53 21.85 19.63
N GLU A 345 -9.20 21.08 18.58
CA GLU A 345 -10.16 20.33 17.76
C GLU A 345 -9.60 18.94 17.38
N GLU A 346 -10.48 17.96 17.19
CA GLU A 346 -10.10 16.67 16.65
C GLU A 346 -9.88 16.77 15.14
N ILE A 347 -8.79 16.18 14.63
CA ILE A 347 -8.56 16.04 13.18
C ILE A 347 -9.20 14.72 12.74
N PRO A 348 -9.99 14.70 11.64
CA PRO A 348 -10.54 13.47 11.09
C PRO A 348 -9.46 12.42 10.84
N PHE A 349 -9.58 11.24 11.48
CA PHE A 349 -8.68 10.12 11.30
C PHE A 349 -9.43 9.02 10.55
N LEU A 350 -9.20 8.94 9.27
CA LEU A 350 -9.96 8.18 8.30
C LEU A 350 -9.16 7.01 7.76
N THR A 351 -9.82 6.14 6.99
CA THR A 351 -9.18 4.97 6.39
C THR A 351 -9.84 4.57 5.08
N GLY A 352 -9.15 3.73 4.33
CA GLY A 352 -9.68 3.10 3.14
C GLY A 352 -9.05 1.73 2.90
N PHE A 353 -9.61 1.03 1.94
CA PHE A 353 -9.17 -0.30 1.54
C PHE A 353 -8.99 -0.37 0.02
N GLY A 354 -8.03 -1.16 -0.41
CA GLY A 354 -7.80 -1.44 -1.80
C GLY A 354 -6.58 -2.32 -2.05
N ALA A 355 -6.28 -2.55 -3.30
CA ALA A 355 -5.21 -3.41 -3.76
C ALA A 355 -4.44 -2.77 -4.90
N THR A 356 -3.30 -3.35 -5.27
CA THR A 356 -2.53 -2.90 -6.45
C THR A 356 -3.38 -2.98 -7.71
N GLU A 357 -4.21 -4.00 -7.80
CA GLU A 357 -5.12 -4.26 -8.90
C GLU A 357 -6.31 -3.28 -9.00
N THR A 358 -6.47 -2.41 -8.01
CA THR A 358 -7.55 -1.40 -7.95
C THR A 358 -7.05 0.05 -7.86
N ALA A 359 -5.77 0.32 -8.03
CA ALA A 359 -5.06 1.58 -8.25
C ALA A 359 -5.03 2.68 -7.14
N PRO A 360 -5.11 2.49 -5.80
CA PRO A 360 -5.59 1.34 -5.05
C PRO A 360 -7.02 1.46 -4.52
N ALA A 361 -7.64 2.67 -4.45
CA ALA A 361 -8.82 2.95 -3.64
C ALA A 361 -10.08 2.21 -4.13
N THR A 362 -10.58 1.31 -3.32
CA THR A 362 -11.82 0.54 -3.54
C THR A 362 -12.91 0.92 -2.53
N LEU A 363 -12.51 1.17 -1.28
CA LEU A 363 -13.38 1.63 -0.21
C LEU A 363 -12.78 2.87 0.45
N GLY A 364 -13.63 3.72 0.99
CA GLY A 364 -13.22 4.82 1.84
C GLY A 364 -14.22 5.04 2.98
N ARG A 365 -13.67 5.18 4.19
CA ARG A 365 -14.43 5.63 5.34
C ARG A 365 -14.15 7.12 5.54
N VAL A 366 -15.07 7.94 5.05
CA VAL A 366 -14.97 9.40 5.08
C VAL A 366 -15.85 10.01 6.18
N TRP A 367 -16.07 9.30 7.25
CA TRP A 367 -16.79 9.74 8.45
C TRP A 367 -16.08 9.23 9.72
N PRO A 368 -16.25 9.91 10.85
CA PRO A 368 -15.77 9.42 12.13
C PRO A 368 -16.42 8.08 12.48
N ALA A 369 -15.61 7.07 12.83
CA ALA A 369 -16.08 5.82 13.41
C ALA A 369 -15.15 5.39 14.53
N GLN A 370 -15.67 4.69 15.52
CA GLN A 370 -14.87 4.15 16.64
C GLN A 370 -14.20 2.83 16.26
N ASN A 371 -14.85 2.02 15.41
CA ASN A 371 -14.30 0.74 14.97
C ASN A 371 -13.29 0.95 13.85
N VAL A 372 -12.02 0.78 14.15
CA VAL A 372 -10.90 0.92 13.18
C VAL A 372 -10.94 -0.14 12.07
N ALA A 373 -11.65 -1.25 12.24
CA ALA A 373 -11.80 -2.29 11.22
C ALA A 373 -12.85 -1.96 10.14
N ASN A 374 -13.64 -0.89 10.34
CA ASN A 374 -14.57 -0.40 9.32
C ASN A 374 -13.79 0.31 8.21
N MET A 375 -13.80 -0.27 7.00
CA MET A 375 -13.12 0.24 5.81
C MET A 375 -13.99 1.19 4.98
N GLY A 376 -15.24 1.43 5.40
CA GLY A 376 -16.16 2.33 4.72
C GLY A 376 -16.98 1.68 3.61
N LEU A 377 -17.27 2.48 2.59
CA LEU A 377 -18.20 2.18 1.51
C LEU A 377 -17.55 2.47 0.14
N PRO A 378 -18.09 1.91 -0.96
CA PRO A 378 -17.55 2.18 -2.30
C PRO A 378 -17.79 3.63 -2.71
N PRO A 379 -16.75 4.34 -3.22
CA PRO A 379 -16.91 5.67 -3.80
C PRO A 379 -17.65 5.61 -5.16
N PRO A 380 -18.06 6.77 -5.70
CA PRO A 380 -18.60 6.85 -7.05
C PRO A 380 -17.74 6.15 -8.09
N GLY A 381 -18.34 5.34 -8.97
CA GLY A 381 -17.65 4.59 -10.02
C GLY A 381 -17.13 3.22 -9.60
N VAL A 382 -17.22 2.86 -8.32
CA VAL A 382 -16.92 1.51 -7.82
C VAL A 382 -18.19 0.72 -7.64
N GLU A 383 -18.23 -0.49 -8.18
CA GLU A 383 -19.28 -1.47 -7.95
C GLU A 383 -18.68 -2.69 -7.23
N LEU A 384 -19.29 -3.07 -6.12
CA LEU A 384 -18.92 -4.24 -5.34
C LEU A 384 -19.95 -5.34 -5.49
N LYS A 385 -19.48 -6.58 -5.55
CA LYS A 385 -20.27 -7.81 -5.44
C LYS A 385 -19.76 -8.58 -4.23
N LEU A 386 -20.59 -8.67 -3.21
CA LEU A 386 -20.32 -9.41 -1.98
C LEU A 386 -20.94 -10.81 -2.12
N VAL A 387 -20.09 -11.83 -2.18
CA VAL A 387 -20.51 -13.22 -2.38
C VAL A 387 -20.44 -13.96 -1.05
N PRO A 388 -21.52 -14.64 -0.60
CA PRO A 388 -21.49 -15.42 0.63
C PRO A 388 -20.37 -16.47 0.62
N PHE A 389 -19.55 -16.46 1.65
CA PHE A 389 -18.52 -17.46 1.92
C PHE A 389 -18.53 -17.79 3.41
N GLN A 390 -19.07 -18.94 3.76
CA GLN A 390 -19.26 -19.34 5.15
C GLN A 390 -20.07 -18.27 5.93
N ASN A 391 -19.49 -17.73 7.00
CA ASN A 391 -20.09 -16.65 7.83
C ASN A 391 -19.55 -15.25 7.49
N VAL A 392 -18.85 -15.09 6.36
CA VAL A 392 -18.33 -13.83 5.85
C VAL A 392 -18.75 -13.65 4.39
N LEU A 393 -18.36 -12.54 3.79
CA LEU A 393 -18.62 -12.19 2.40
C LEU A 393 -17.30 -12.01 1.66
N GLU A 394 -17.11 -12.72 0.52
CA GLU A 394 -16.00 -12.44 -0.41
C GLU A 394 -16.31 -11.16 -1.17
N MET A 395 -15.43 -10.17 -1.10
CA MET A 395 -15.58 -8.95 -1.86
C MET A 395 -14.96 -9.10 -3.25
N ARG A 396 -15.76 -8.78 -4.27
CA ARG A 396 -15.33 -8.62 -5.66
C ARG A 396 -15.62 -7.22 -6.13
N VAL A 397 -14.81 -6.69 -7.03
CA VAL A 397 -14.86 -5.29 -7.44
C VAL A 397 -14.88 -5.13 -8.96
N LYS A 398 -15.64 -4.14 -9.43
CA LYS A 398 -15.69 -3.71 -10.82
C LYS A 398 -15.68 -2.18 -10.88
N GLY A 399 -15.02 -1.64 -11.92
CA GLY A 399 -14.93 -0.21 -12.14
C GLY A 399 -13.75 0.16 -13.03
N PRO A 400 -13.67 1.42 -13.49
CA PRO A 400 -12.62 1.88 -14.41
C PRO A 400 -11.21 1.89 -13.78
N HIS A 401 -11.11 1.77 -12.45
CA HIS A 401 -9.88 1.69 -11.67
C HIS A 401 -9.31 0.27 -11.53
N VAL A 402 -10.04 -0.74 -11.98
CA VAL A 402 -9.62 -2.15 -11.89
C VAL A 402 -8.68 -2.48 -13.05
N THR A 403 -7.61 -3.21 -12.74
CA THR A 403 -6.62 -3.67 -13.73
C THR A 403 -7.26 -4.49 -14.84
N PRO A 404 -6.79 -4.38 -16.09
CA PRO A 404 -7.17 -5.32 -17.15
C PRO A 404 -6.55 -6.71 -16.96
N GLY A 405 -5.59 -6.87 -16.04
CA GLY A 405 -4.96 -8.16 -15.74
C GLY A 405 -3.46 -8.07 -15.45
N TYR A 406 -2.80 -9.20 -15.63
CA TYR A 406 -1.38 -9.38 -15.36
C TYR A 406 -0.60 -9.50 -16.68
N TRP A 407 0.48 -8.75 -16.79
CA TRP A 407 1.31 -8.70 -17.99
C TRP A 407 1.86 -10.06 -18.36
N ARG A 408 1.60 -10.53 -19.59
CA ARG A 408 2.02 -11.83 -20.12
C ARG A 408 1.61 -13.06 -19.29
N GLN A 409 0.55 -12.93 -18.51
CA GLN A 409 0.03 -13.99 -17.63
C GLN A 409 -1.49 -14.19 -17.85
N PRO A 410 -1.92 -14.64 -19.07
CA PRO A 410 -3.34 -14.69 -19.44
C PRO A 410 -4.16 -15.66 -18.57
N GLU A 411 -3.59 -16.80 -18.15
CA GLU A 411 -4.30 -17.76 -17.29
C GLU A 411 -4.57 -17.17 -15.90
N LEU A 412 -3.59 -16.46 -15.32
CA LEU A 412 -3.77 -15.77 -14.04
C LEU A 412 -4.79 -14.63 -14.17
N THR A 413 -4.79 -13.95 -15.31
CA THR A 413 -5.77 -12.91 -15.61
C THR A 413 -7.17 -13.49 -15.68
N ALA A 414 -7.38 -14.59 -16.42
CA ALA A 414 -8.67 -15.24 -16.54
C ALA A 414 -9.22 -15.73 -15.18
N GLN A 415 -8.36 -16.27 -14.32
CA GLN A 415 -8.74 -16.73 -12.97
C GLN A 415 -9.08 -15.58 -11.99
N ALA A 416 -8.56 -14.38 -12.24
CA ALA A 416 -8.74 -13.24 -11.36
C ALA A 416 -10.12 -12.60 -11.46
N PHE A 417 -10.88 -12.88 -12.52
CA PHE A 417 -12.22 -12.32 -12.73
C PHE A 417 -13.31 -13.39 -12.63
N ASP A 418 -14.50 -12.99 -12.25
CA ASP A 418 -15.68 -13.85 -12.33
C ASP A 418 -16.38 -13.69 -13.69
N GLU A 419 -17.44 -14.48 -13.90
CA GLU A 419 -18.19 -14.54 -15.16
C GLU A 419 -18.93 -13.23 -15.48
N GLU A 420 -19.15 -12.37 -14.47
CA GLU A 420 -19.74 -11.03 -14.63
C GLU A 420 -18.67 -9.93 -14.78
N GLY A 421 -17.38 -10.29 -14.78
CA GLY A 421 -16.25 -9.39 -14.95
C GLY A 421 -15.86 -8.63 -13.68
N PHE A 422 -16.23 -9.14 -12.49
CA PHE A 422 -15.74 -8.62 -11.22
C PHE A 422 -14.39 -9.23 -10.86
N TYR A 423 -13.44 -8.39 -10.51
CA TYR A 423 -12.14 -8.82 -9.99
C TYR A 423 -12.28 -9.41 -8.59
N ARG A 424 -11.73 -10.60 -8.37
CA ARG A 424 -11.73 -11.35 -7.11
C ARG A 424 -10.58 -10.87 -6.24
N LEU A 425 -10.86 -10.03 -5.24
CA LEU A 425 -9.84 -9.56 -4.29
C LEU A 425 -9.32 -10.68 -3.37
N GLY A 426 -10.18 -11.66 -3.06
CA GLY A 426 -9.89 -12.73 -2.12
C GLY A 426 -9.88 -12.28 -0.66
N ASP A 427 -10.52 -11.15 -0.37
CA ASP A 427 -10.65 -10.57 0.96
C ASP A 427 -12.06 -10.80 1.51
N ALA A 428 -12.13 -11.10 2.82
CA ALA A 428 -13.33 -11.37 3.57
C ALA A 428 -13.82 -10.13 4.31
N PHE A 429 -15.14 -9.90 4.27
CA PHE A 429 -15.80 -8.78 4.95
C PHE A 429 -17.07 -9.22 5.67
N LEU A 430 -17.51 -8.40 6.64
CA LEU A 430 -18.89 -8.34 7.08
C LEU A 430 -19.49 -7.01 6.64
N PHE A 431 -20.73 -7.03 6.19
CA PHE A 431 -21.46 -5.82 5.83
C PHE A 431 -22.41 -5.47 6.97
N GLU A 432 -22.14 -4.35 7.63
CA GLU A 432 -22.92 -3.80 8.72
C GLU A 432 -23.53 -2.45 8.32
N GLU A 433 -24.38 -1.88 9.16
CA GLU A 433 -25.09 -0.63 8.87
C GLU A 433 -24.13 0.53 8.53
N GLU A 434 -22.99 0.60 9.21
CA GLU A 434 -22.00 1.66 9.01
C GLU A 434 -20.94 1.37 7.93
N GLY A 435 -20.98 0.21 7.26
CA GLY A 435 -20.03 -0.12 6.19
C GLY A 435 -19.45 -1.53 6.27
N LEU A 436 -18.32 -1.71 5.59
CA LEU A 436 -17.67 -3.00 5.41
C LEU A 436 -16.55 -3.20 6.43
N LEU A 437 -16.68 -4.23 7.27
CA LEU A 437 -15.66 -4.62 8.25
C LEU A 437 -14.73 -5.66 7.65
N PHE A 438 -13.45 -5.35 7.57
CA PHE A 438 -12.42 -6.28 7.10
C PHE A 438 -12.22 -7.46 8.06
N LYS A 439 -12.20 -8.69 7.54
CA LYS A 439 -12.06 -9.94 8.32
C LYS A 439 -10.80 -10.75 7.97
N GLY A 440 -10.06 -10.36 6.95
CA GLY A 440 -8.82 -11.03 6.53
C GLY A 440 -8.87 -11.59 5.12
N ARG A 441 -7.91 -12.45 4.80
CA ARG A 441 -7.78 -13.12 3.51
C ARG A 441 -8.49 -14.46 3.53
N ILE A 442 -9.45 -14.68 2.63
CA ILE A 442 -10.16 -15.96 2.49
C ILE A 442 -9.18 -17.13 2.30
N ALA A 443 -8.14 -16.90 1.51
CA ALA A 443 -7.15 -17.91 1.23
C ALA A 443 -6.29 -18.34 2.43
N GLU A 444 -6.26 -17.55 3.53
CA GLU A 444 -5.54 -17.89 4.76
C GLU A 444 -6.42 -18.64 5.76
N ASP A 445 -7.74 -18.54 5.64
CA ASP A 445 -8.69 -19.20 6.51
C ASP A 445 -8.68 -20.71 6.28
N PHE A 446 -8.85 -21.49 7.35
CA PHE A 446 -8.84 -22.94 7.30
C PHE A 446 -9.89 -23.55 8.23
N LYS A 447 -10.10 -24.87 8.06
CA LYS A 447 -11.05 -25.64 8.84
C LYS A 447 -10.32 -26.60 9.78
N LEU A 448 -10.73 -26.60 11.04
CA LEU A 448 -10.30 -27.62 11.99
C LEU A 448 -10.93 -28.98 11.64
N SER A 449 -10.35 -30.08 12.16
CA SER A 449 -10.92 -31.43 12.03
C SER A 449 -12.32 -31.56 12.64
N THR A 450 -12.66 -30.67 13.60
CA THR A 450 -13.99 -30.56 14.20
C THR A 450 -15.04 -29.92 13.26
N GLY A 451 -14.62 -29.46 12.10
CA GLY A 451 -15.48 -28.73 11.16
C GLY A 451 -15.56 -27.23 11.39
N THR A 452 -14.94 -26.71 12.45
CA THR A 452 -14.99 -25.29 12.81
C THR A 452 -14.02 -24.46 11.94
N TRP A 453 -14.49 -23.33 11.39
CA TRP A 453 -13.65 -22.41 10.62
C TRP A 453 -12.84 -21.50 11.52
N VAL A 454 -11.58 -21.25 11.14
CA VAL A 454 -10.64 -20.33 11.78
C VAL A 454 -10.39 -19.16 10.84
N HIS A 455 -10.75 -17.95 11.26
CA HIS A 455 -10.48 -16.70 10.53
C HIS A 455 -9.11 -16.16 10.97
N VAL A 456 -8.12 -16.49 10.19
CA VAL A 456 -6.70 -16.29 10.51
C VAL A 456 -6.36 -14.82 10.69
N GLY A 457 -6.80 -13.95 9.79
CA GLY A 457 -6.46 -12.53 9.82
C GLY A 457 -6.88 -11.85 11.13
N ALA A 458 -8.12 -12.10 11.57
CA ALA A 458 -8.65 -11.54 12.82
C ALA A 458 -7.95 -12.12 14.06
N LEU A 459 -7.67 -13.43 14.06
CA LEU A 459 -7.01 -14.10 15.18
C LEU A 459 -5.56 -13.64 15.32
N ARG A 460 -4.85 -13.49 14.21
CA ARG A 460 -3.48 -12.98 14.16
C ARG A 460 -3.39 -11.56 14.70
N ALA A 461 -4.27 -10.65 14.26
CA ALA A 461 -4.30 -9.27 14.74
C ALA A 461 -4.50 -9.19 16.25
N ARG A 462 -5.47 -9.93 16.79
CA ARG A 462 -5.74 -10.00 18.24
C ARG A 462 -4.56 -10.57 19.02
N PHE A 463 -3.87 -11.58 18.47
CA PHE A 463 -2.71 -12.20 19.14
C PHE A 463 -1.55 -11.20 19.22
N ILE A 464 -1.22 -10.52 18.12
CA ILE A 464 -0.16 -9.51 18.10
C ILE A 464 -0.48 -8.36 19.08
N GLU A 465 -1.70 -7.85 19.06
CA GLU A 465 -2.14 -6.78 19.96
C GLU A 465 -2.03 -7.18 21.45
N HIS A 466 -2.52 -8.38 21.80
CA HIS A 466 -2.52 -8.86 23.19
C HIS A 466 -1.10 -9.06 23.75
N PHE A 467 -0.18 -9.53 22.90
CA PHE A 467 1.19 -9.80 23.30
C PHE A 467 2.18 -8.68 22.97
N ALA A 468 1.72 -7.53 22.53
CA ALA A 468 2.61 -6.39 22.30
C ALA A 468 3.29 -5.95 23.62
N PRO A 469 4.56 -5.52 23.59
CA PRO A 469 5.52 -5.52 22.47
C PRO A 469 6.32 -6.82 22.31
N LEU A 470 5.97 -7.90 23.05
CA LEU A 470 6.68 -9.18 23.12
C LEU A 470 6.71 -9.91 21.77
N VAL A 471 5.57 -9.92 21.05
CA VAL A 471 5.39 -10.60 19.78
C VAL A 471 5.51 -9.61 18.63
N ARG A 472 6.46 -9.90 17.73
CA ARG A 472 6.62 -9.14 16.47
C ARG A 472 5.58 -9.55 15.44
N ASP A 473 5.36 -10.87 15.30
CA ASP A 473 4.39 -11.43 14.36
C ASP A 473 4.05 -12.89 14.71
N VAL A 474 2.99 -13.43 14.13
CA VAL A 474 2.53 -14.80 14.36
C VAL A 474 1.98 -15.43 13.10
N VAL A 475 2.20 -16.73 12.94
CA VAL A 475 1.58 -17.57 11.91
C VAL A 475 0.63 -18.55 12.60
N ILE A 476 -0.62 -18.55 12.19
CA ILE A 476 -1.66 -19.40 12.76
C ILE A 476 -1.71 -20.74 12.00
N ALA A 477 -1.60 -21.83 12.73
CA ALA A 477 -1.63 -23.19 12.20
C ALA A 477 -2.82 -23.98 12.78
N GLY A 478 -3.25 -25.03 12.09
CA GLY A 478 -4.35 -25.88 12.60
C GLY A 478 -5.24 -26.51 11.53
N GLU A 479 -4.93 -26.33 10.26
CA GLU A 479 -5.69 -26.92 9.16
C GLU A 479 -5.74 -28.46 9.33
N GLY A 480 -6.98 -29.01 9.40
CA GLY A 480 -7.20 -30.42 9.64
C GLY A 480 -6.82 -30.94 11.05
N ARG A 481 -6.37 -30.08 11.98
CA ARG A 481 -6.07 -30.43 13.37
C ARG A 481 -7.28 -30.20 14.28
N SER A 482 -7.24 -30.76 15.48
CA SER A 482 -8.32 -30.60 16.48
C SER A 482 -8.33 -29.24 17.16
N GLU A 483 -7.23 -28.50 17.10
CA GLU A 483 -7.04 -27.22 17.79
C GLU A 483 -6.11 -26.29 17.02
N VAL A 484 -6.20 -24.98 17.37
CA VAL A 484 -5.38 -23.94 16.75
C VAL A 484 -4.03 -23.84 17.47
N GLY A 485 -2.95 -23.75 16.69
CA GLY A 485 -1.60 -23.50 17.16
C GLY A 485 -1.05 -22.16 16.61
N ALA A 486 -0.02 -21.65 17.27
CA ALA A 486 0.67 -20.42 16.90
C ALA A 486 2.17 -20.66 16.71
N MET A 487 2.73 -20.21 15.60
CA MET A 487 4.18 -20.14 15.35
C MET A 487 4.59 -18.66 15.50
N VAL A 488 5.38 -18.34 16.51
CA VAL A 488 5.55 -16.96 17.00
C VAL A 488 6.94 -16.42 16.66
N PHE A 489 6.97 -15.26 16.01
CA PHE A 489 8.19 -14.45 15.87
C PHE A 489 8.23 -13.44 17.03
N LEU A 490 9.20 -13.59 17.93
CA LEU A 490 9.40 -12.67 19.05
C LEU A 490 10.07 -11.37 18.59
N SER A 491 9.88 -10.32 19.37
CA SER A 491 10.68 -9.10 19.27
C SER A 491 12.13 -9.37 19.73
N ALA A 492 13.09 -8.57 19.26
CA ALA A 492 14.53 -8.83 19.48
C ALA A 492 14.95 -8.85 20.97
N THR A 493 14.17 -8.20 21.84
CA THR A 493 14.42 -8.12 23.30
C THR A 493 13.51 -9.05 24.11
N ALA A 494 12.70 -9.88 23.45
CA ALA A 494 11.68 -10.68 24.10
C ALA A 494 12.16 -12.11 24.42
N ASP A 495 11.64 -12.67 25.51
CA ASP A 495 11.94 -14.02 25.97
C ASP A 495 10.73 -14.97 25.81
N ALA A 496 11.01 -16.19 25.40
CA ALA A 496 10.02 -17.27 25.31
C ALA A 496 9.39 -17.63 26.66
N VAL A 497 10.10 -17.40 27.77
CA VAL A 497 9.59 -17.62 29.13
C VAL A 497 8.45 -16.66 29.43
N GLU A 498 8.59 -15.40 29.06
CA GLU A 498 7.52 -14.40 29.23
C GLU A 498 6.30 -14.74 28.37
N LEU A 499 6.50 -15.17 27.11
CA LEU A 499 5.40 -15.63 26.27
C LEU A 499 4.66 -16.80 26.92
N ARG A 500 5.39 -17.80 27.45
CA ARG A 500 4.80 -18.96 28.16
C ARG A 500 3.95 -18.52 29.33
N ALA A 501 4.45 -17.61 30.15
CA ALA A 501 3.74 -17.12 31.34
C ALA A 501 2.45 -16.37 30.97
N ARG A 502 2.42 -15.69 29.85
CA ARG A 502 1.28 -14.88 29.40
C ARG A 502 0.33 -15.62 28.46
N LEU A 503 0.70 -16.76 27.89
CA LEU A 503 -0.08 -17.43 26.84
C LEU A 503 -1.50 -17.80 27.29
N ALA A 504 -1.66 -18.23 28.54
CA ALA A 504 -2.97 -18.56 29.13
C ALA A 504 -3.91 -17.34 29.30
N SER A 505 -3.37 -16.12 29.28
CA SER A 505 -4.16 -14.88 29.38
C SER A 505 -4.81 -14.48 28.05
N PHE A 506 -4.50 -15.15 26.94
CA PHE A 506 -5.08 -14.81 25.64
C PHE A 506 -6.58 -15.12 25.63
N PRO A 507 -7.45 -14.12 25.41
CA PRO A 507 -8.89 -14.32 25.53
C PRO A 507 -9.43 -15.18 24.39
N SER A 508 -10.22 -16.19 24.73
CA SER A 508 -10.88 -17.08 23.77
C SER A 508 -12.36 -17.27 24.12
N THR A 509 -13.20 -17.36 23.09
CA THR A 509 -14.65 -17.60 23.22
C THR A 509 -15.10 -18.93 22.60
N GLY A 510 -14.16 -19.70 22.03
CA GLY A 510 -14.45 -20.98 21.38
C GLY A 510 -13.21 -21.60 20.72
N SER A 511 -13.34 -22.80 20.17
CA SER A 511 -12.24 -23.57 19.58
C SER A 511 -11.55 -22.86 18.40
N SER A 512 -12.26 -22.05 17.62
CA SER A 512 -11.72 -21.33 16.45
C SER A 512 -10.79 -20.17 16.80
N ASN A 513 -10.83 -19.68 18.03
CA ASN A 513 -10.04 -18.52 18.46
C ASN A 513 -9.23 -18.79 19.74
N ARG A 514 -9.17 -20.05 20.18
CA ARG A 514 -8.33 -20.51 21.29
C ARG A 514 -7.00 -21.01 20.75
N ILE A 515 -5.92 -20.31 21.07
CA ILE A 515 -4.57 -20.80 20.81
C ILE A 515 -4.22 -21.83 21.88
N ALA A 516 -4.25 -23.10 21.52
CA ALA A 516 -4.01 -24.21 22.46
C ALA A 516 -2.51 -24.48 22.68
N ARG A 517 -1.69 -24.17 21.68
CA ARG A 517 -0.25 -24.41 21.69
C ARG A 517 0.49 -23.36 20.88
N ALA A 518 1.75 -23.10 21.23
CA ALA A 518 2.62 -22.19 20.51
C ALA A 518 4.05 -22.72 20.44
N ILE A 519 4.78 -22.35 19.37
CA ILE A 519 6.20 -22.58 19.21
C ILE A 519 6.89 -21.30 18.77
N VAL A 520 8.04 -20.98 19.37
CA VAL A 520 8.83 -19.80 18.99
C VAL A 520 9.71 -20.15 17.80
N LEU A 521 9.69 -19.28 16.79
CA LEU A 521 10.51 -19.37 15.59
C LEU A 521 11.83 -18.62 15.81
N GLU A 522 12.94 -19.35 15.83
CA GLU A 522 14.29 -18.81 16.04
C GLU A 522 14.82 -18.12 14.78
N GLU A 523 14.55 -18.69 13.60
CA GLU A 523 14.98 -18.12 12.34
C GLU A 523 14.00 -17.02 11.88
N PRO A 524 14.51 -15.84 11.49
CA PRO A 524 13.66 -14.79 10.93
C PRO A 524 13.00 -15.24 9.62
N PRO A 525 11.91 -14.59 9.19
CA PRO A 525 11.26 -14.92 7.94
C PRO A 525 12.14 -14.52 6.75
N SER A 526 12.26 -15.40 5.75
CA SER A 526 13.10 -15.20 4.56
C SER A 526 12.34 -14.47 3.46
N LEU A 527 12.96 -13.38 2.95
CA LEU A 527 12.48 -12.66 1.77
C LEU A 527 12.59 -13.54 0.51
N ASP A 528 13.73 -14.21 0.31
CA ASP A 528 14.02 -15.02 -0.87
C ASP A 528 13.11 -16.23 -0.97
N ALA A 529 12.86 -16.89 0.16
CA ALA A 529 11.90 -18.00 0.23
C ALA A 529 10.42 -17.57 0.22
N GLY A 530 10.14 -16.28 0.12
CA GLY A 530 8.77 -15.75 0.06
C GLY A 530 7.99 -15.82 1.38
N GLU A 531 8.63 -16.09 2.52
CA GLU A 531 8.01 -16.08 3.84
C GLU A 531 7.63 -14.67 4.30
N MET A 532 8.35 -13.68 3.78
CA MET A 532 8.10 -12.27 4.01
C MET A 532 8.00 -11.53 2.68
N THR A 533 7.09 -10.58 2.62
CA THR A 533 7.01 -9.65 1.49
C THR A 533 8.11 -8.59 1.62
N ASP A 534 8.35 -7.85 0.54
CA ASP A 534 9.24 -6.68 0.53
C ASP A 534 8.78 -5.53 1.47
N LYS A 535 7.50 -5.54 1.87
CA LYS A 535 6.91 -4.65 2.89
C LYS A 535 7.16 -5.11 4.33
N GLY A 536 7.76 -6.28 4.52
CA GLY A 536 7.96 -6.89 5.84
C GLY A 536 6.76 -7.66 6.39
N SER A 537 5.68 -7.78 5.64
CA SER A 537 4.50 -8.58 6.04
C SER A 537 4.76 -10.07 5.85
N ILE A 538 4.34 -10.88 6.81
CA ILE A 538 4.47 -12.34 6.74
C ILE A 538 3.48 -12.93 5.73
N ASN A 539 4.00 -13.81 4.88
CA ASN A 539 3.21 -14.70 4.04
C ASN A 539 2.95 -16.00 4.80
N GLN A 540 1.81 -16.08 5.47
CA GLN A 540 1.44 -17.19 6.31
C GLN A 540 1.54 -18.56 5.61
N ARG A 541 1.01 -18.66 4.39
CA ARG A 541 1.05 -19.93 3.62
C ARG A 541 2.48 -20.37 3.27
N ALA A 542 3.34 -19.41 2.93
CA ALA A 542 4.73 -19.73 2.62
C ALA A 542 5.48 -20.22 3.86
N VAL A 543 5.26 -19.60 5.02
CA VAL A 543 5.85 -20.04 6.29
C VAL A 543 5.37 -21.46 6.64
N LEU A 544 4.06 -21.70 6.62
CA LEU A 544 3.49 -23.01 6.94
C LEU A 544 4.04 -24.13 6.03
N ARG A 545 4.13 -23.86 4.73
CA ARG A 545 4.65 -24.82 3.75
C ARG A 545 6.15 -25.09 3.95
N ARG A 546 6.96 -24.04 4.08
CA ARG A 546 8.41 -24.17 4.19
C ARG A 546 8.83 -24.77 5.52
N ARG A 547 8.13 -24.41 6.60
CA ARG A 547 8.40 -24.86 7.96
C ARG A 547 7.46 -25.98 8.41
N ALA A 548 7.05 -26.85 7.46
CA ALA A 548 6.13 -27.96 7.73
C ALA A 548 6.61 -28.87 8.87
N ALA A 549 7.92 -29.11 8.99
CA ALA A 549 8.48 -29.86 10.11
C ALA A 549 8.21 -29.20 11.48
N LEU A 550 8.27 -27.85 11.56
CA LEU A 550 7.93 -27.13 12.78
C LEU A 550 6.42 -27.11 13.03
N VAL A 551 5.60 -27.18 11.99
CA VAL A 551 4.14 -27.38 12.15
C VAL A 551 3.87 -28.75 12.77
N GLU A 552 4.52 -29.81 12.31
CA GLU A 552 4.40 -31.15 12.94
C GLU A 552 4.92 -31.15 14.38
N GLU A 553 6.06 -30.51 14.65
CA GLU A 553 6.59 -30.36 16.01
C GLU A 553 5.61 -29.60 16.91
N LEU A 554 4.95 -28.54 16.42
CA LEU A 554 3.95 -27.77 17.17
C LEU A 554 2.82 -28.67 17.72
N TYR A 555 2.47 -29.76 17.00
CA TYR A 555 1.42 -30.70 17.38
C TYR A 555 1.97 -31.96 18.07
N SER A 556 3.26 -32.02 18.38
CA SER A 556 3.92 -33.09 19.11
C SER A 556 4.03 -32.82 20.61
N GLU A 557 4.67 -33.75 21.35
CA GLU A 557 5.01 -33.61 22.77
C GLU A 557 6.38 -32.93 23.00
N SER A 558 6.92 -32.21 22.01
CA SER A 558 8.21 -31.52 22.12
C SER A 558 8.22 -30.52 23.28
N GLN A 559 9.34 -30.46 23.99
CA GLN A 559 9.57 -29.48 25.08
C GLN A 559 9.59 -28.01 24.60
N ARG A 560 9.81 -27.80 23.30
CA ARG A 560 9.75 -26.45 22.68
C ARG A 560 8.32 -25.93 22.54
N VAL A 561 7.33 -26.83 22.64
CA VAL A 561 5.92 -26.45 22.49
C VAL A 561 5.39 -25.88 23.80
N LEU A 562 4.94 -24.64 23.74
CA LEU A 562 4.24 -23.96 24.84
C LEU A 562 2.76 -24.38 24.76
N ARG A 563 2.23 -24.94 25.84
CA ARG A 563 0.81 -25.33 25.94
C ARG A 563 0.06 -24.36 26.83
N CYS A 564 -1.11 -23.93 26.39
CA CYS A 564 -2.08 -23.28 27.26
C CYS A 564 -2.75 -24.36 28.12
N GLN A 565 -2.46 -24.34 29.38
CA GLN A 565 -3.14 -25.18 30.39
C GLN A 565 -4.55 -24.67 30.67
#